data_4ba5adf017f5d15b5b01033d53b6b63a
#
_entry.id   4ba5adf017f5d15b5b01033d53b6b63a
#
_cell.length_a   1.000
_cell.length_b   1.000
_cell.length_c   1.000
_cell.angle_alpha   90.00
_cell.angle_beta   90.00
_cell.angle_gamma   90.00
#
_symmetry.space_group_name_H-M   'P 1'
#
loop_
_entity.id
_entity.type
_entity.pdbx_description
1 polymer ?
#
loop_
_entity_poly.entity_id
_entity_poly.type
_entity_poly.pdbx_seq_one_letter_code
_entity_poly.pdbx_strand_id
1 'polypeptide(L)'
;MLERISDYFGNTPYVLVLLFFMAGLMINRKKENCRQVLLACVLFTVLYPIMYIVCKQIGLQEESYRFLWLLPLSLIWALGMVMIWQKYRFRLVTGILLIIMSIAVLGSILTDSSTWKRVSNLYSLEDEVIEIAGMLEDEAGDRYVRVLAEPSVMMQIRQYSSKIQWAYSGRDVMIQAQNREINEDLKTNPQYRLAMAVQQDIYVDESALLNDICELQVDYLVLSGDNSFIEHLPEYVYEKYDISGAGTDRKYNLYRIDRSLASLEGFSVDKKAISVPGLKASYRLVFVNDMHIVSDQDVINPDNDTEMLQQRYDFFSLNGTPSYGTWQHLYPQLDQIGCNGIVFNGDMLDFYSDGNFSILRKGMDQIQTPHIYLRADHDVSPYWCREMDAAYIDNAEASLDGNPEVAVLDYGELLVVGINMNTDQISPDAVERIAELFEQNIPVVIVAHVPFESVVDDSLADASKAAWNDRVLLWGNEEADCYKPDTNTARFLELLYAEDSPVIAVIGAHLHFAHESMLTEQIPEYIFDASYKGSIGLLEIKGEE
;
A
#
# COMPACT_ATOMS: atom_id res chain seq x y z
N MET A 1 41.82 -15.43 9.02
CA MET A 1 41.86 -16.88 8.68
C MET A 1 42.03 -17.76 9.91
N LEU A 2 43.12 -17.62 10.68
CA LEU A 2 43.35 -18.47 11.89
C LEU A 2 42.25 -18.27 12.94
N GLU A 3 41.78 -17.07 13.13
CA GLU A 3 40.66 -16.75 14.01
C GLU A 3 39.39 -17.52 13.60
N ARG A 4 39.02 -17.52 12.34
CA ARG A 4 37.89 -18.29 11.80
C ARG A 4 38.00 -19.80 12.02
N ILE A 5 39.21 -20.33 11.93
CA ILE A 5 39.48 -21.73 12.25
C ILE A 5 39.29 -21.97 13.75
N SER A 6 39.81 -21.08 14.58
CA SER A 6 39.62 -21.11 16.03
C SER A 6 38.15 -21.06 16.44
N ASP A 7 37.38 -20.17 15.85
CA ASP A 7 35.95 -19.98 16.11
C ASP A 7 35.15 -21.24 15.69
N TYR A 8 35.49 -21.82 14.53
CA TYR A 8 34.82 -23.03 14.03
C TYR A 8 35.03 -24.25 14.92
N PHE A 9 36.25 -24.45 15.42
CA PHE A 9 36.56 -25.58 16.27
C PHE A 9 36.27 -25.35 17.74
N GLY A 10 36.33 -24.11 18.19
CA GLY A 10 36.13 -23.73 19.59
C GLY A 10 37.09 -24.42 20.58
N ASN A 11 36.89 -24.23 21.86
CA ASN A 11 37.63 -24.89 22.94
C ASN A 11 36.86 -26.12 23.46
N THR A 12 36.46 -27.01 22.57
CA THR A 12 35.64 -28.19 22.94
C THR A 12 36.45 -29.46 23.07
N PRO A 13 36.05 -30.41 23.95
CA PRO A 13 36.64 -31.74 24.05
C PRO A 13 36.67 -32.50 22.70
N TYR A 14 35.78 -32.13 21.78
CA TYR A 14 35.69 -32.67 20.43
C TYR A 14 37.01 -32.51 19.67
N VAL A 15 37.68 -31.38 19.75
CA VAL A 15 38.95 -31.10 19.05
C VAL A 15 40.05 -32.05 19.53
N LEU A 16 40.14 -32.30 20.85
CA LEU A 16 41.14 -33.23 21.41
C LEU A 16 40.93 -34.67 20.92
N VAL A 17 39.68 -35.13 20.91
CA VAL A 17 39.35 -36.47 20.39
C VAL A 17 39.63 -36.57 18.89
N LEU A 18 39.33 -35.53 18.14
CA LEU A 18 39.62 -35.45 16.70
C LEU A 18 41.13 -35.53 16.42
N LEU A 19 41.95 -34.78 17.17
CA LEU A 19 43.41 -34.84 17.07
C LEU A 19 43.94 -36.22 17.42
N PHE A 20 43.38 -36.88 18.45
CA PHE A 20 43.73 -38.23 18.80
C PHE A 20 43.42 -39.23 17.65
N PHE A 21 42.23 -39.12 17.03
CA PHE A 21 41.88 -39.92 15.88
C PHE A 21 42.78 -39.65 14.67
N MET A 22 43.11 -38.39 14.40
CA MET A 22 44.06 -38.01 13.36
C MET A 22 45.43 -38.65 13.58
N ALA A 23 45.96 -38.62 14.80
CA ALA A 23 47.21 -39.32 15.14
C ALA A 23 47.11 -40.83 14.88
N GLY A 24 45.98 -41.46 15.24
CA GLY A 24 45.68 -42.86 14.94
C GLY A 24 45.68 -43.16 13.44
N LEU A 25 45.09 -42.31 12.59
CA LEU A 25 45.11 -42.41 11.14
C LEU A 25 46.53 -42.29 10.59
N MET A 26 47.34 -41.36 11.12
CA MET A 26 48.76 -41.19 10.72
C MET A 26 49.59 -42.44 11.00
N ILE A 27 49.41 -43.05 12.17
CA ILE A 27 50.08 -44.31 12.52
C ILE A 27 49.67 -45.43 11.57
N ASN A 28 48.40 -45.49 11.17
CA ASN A 28 47.84 -46.48 10.26
C ASN A 28 47.84 -46.08 8.78
N ARG A 29 48.64 -45.12 8.37
CA ARG A 29 48.69 -44.54 7.00
C ARG A 29 48.95 -45.54 5.87
N LYS A 30 49.41 -46.74 6.15
CA LYS A 30 49.59 -47.82 5.17
C LYS A 30 48.25 -48.44 4.75
N LYS A 31 47.18 -48.30 5.53
CA LYS A 31 45.83 -48.73 5.17
C LYS A 31 45.23 -47.75 4.17
N GLU A 32 44.63 -48.26 3.08
CA GLU A 32 44.11 -47.44 1.98
C GLU A 32 43.12 -46.34 2.46
N ASN A 33 42.11 -46.73 3.25
CA ASN A 33 41.11 -45.81 3.75
C ASN A 33 41.72 -44.69 4.63
N CYS A 34 42.71 -45.00 5.48
CA CYS A 34 43.40 -44.02 6.29
C CYS A 34 44.21 -43.07 5.44
N ARG A 35 44.86 -43.56 4.39
CA ARG A 35 45.64 -42.76 3.44
C ARG A 35 44.76 -41.78 2.67
N GLN A 36 43.59 -42.23 2.19
CA GLN A 36 42.65 -41.39 1.44
C GLN A 36 42.11 -40.24 2.31
N VAL A 37 41.71 -40.51 3.55
CA VAL A 37 41.22 -39.45 4.47
C VAL A 37 42.34 -38.47 4.82
N LEU A 38 43.57 -38.97 5.09
CA LEU A 38 44.72 -38.09 5.34
C LEU A 38 45.06 -37.24 4.12
N LEU A 39 44.98 -37.80 2.90
CA LEU A 39 45.19 -37.03 1.66
C LEU A 39 44.12 -35.93 1.52
N ALA A 40 42.86 -36.22 1.79
CA ALA A 40 41.80 -35.24 1.77
C ALA A 40 42.06 -34.11 2.77
N CYS A 41 42.54 -34.41 3.98
CA CYS A 41 42.92 -33.39 4.96
C CYS A 41 44.08 -32.51 4.48
N VAL A 42 45.12 -33.12 3.86
CA VAL A 42 46.26 -32.38 3.29
C VAL A 42 45.82 -31.48 2.14
N LEU A 43 44.99 -32.01 1.22
CA LEU A 43 44.44 -31.21 0.11
C LEU A 43 43.63 -30.04 0.65
N PHE A 44 42.80 -30.26 1.66
CA PHE A 44 42.03 -29.19 2.29
C PHE A 44 42.94 -28.12 2.93
N THR A 45 44.00 -28.53 3.63
CA THR A 45 44.96 -27.61 4.26
C THR A 45 45.63 -26.67 3.24
N VAL A 46 45.85 -27.20 2.01
CA VAL A 46 46.40 -26.40 0.90
C VAL A 46 45.34 -25.51 0.23
N LEU A 47 44.13 -26.03 0.03
CA LEU A 47 43.06 -25.36 -0.70
C LEU A 47 42.38 -24.27 0.14
N TYR A 48 42.23 -24.47 1.43
CA TYR A 48 41.51 -23.50 2.28
C TYR A 48 42.12 -22.08 2.28
N PRO A 49 43.44 -21.88 2.42
CA PRO A 49 44.05 -20.55 2.30
C PRO A 49 43.80 -19.89 0.93
N ILE A 50 43.80 -20.70 -0.15
CA ILE A 50 43.52 -20.20 -1.50
C ILE A 50 42.07 -19.71 -1.58
N MET A 51 41.13 -20.53 -1.11
CA MET A 51 39.72 -20.19 -1.09
C MET A 51 39.45 -18.96 -0.20
N TYR A 52 40.11 -18.83 0.94
CA TYR A 52 40.04 -17.67 1.79
C TYR A 52 40.48 -16.37 1.06
N ILE A 53 41.58 -16.43 0.30
CA ILE A 53 42.07 -15.29 -0.50
C ILE A 53 41.06 -14.93 -1.58
N VAL A 54 40.51 -15.92 -2.27
CA VAL A 54 39.47 -15.70 -3.30
C VAL A 54 38.24 -15.04 -2.68
N CYS A 55 37.71 -15.57 -1.58
CA CYS A 55 36.57 -14.97 -0.87
C CYS A 55 36.84 -13.52 -0.45
N LYS A 56 38.07 -13.22 0.01
CA LYS A 56 38.46 -11.86 0.36
C LYS A 56 38.42 -10.92 -0.84
N GLN A 57 38.86 -11.37 -2.01
CA GLN A 57 38.88 -10.55 -3.23
C GLN A 57 37.46 -10.22 -3.76
N ILE A 58 36.52 -11.13 -3.54
CA ILE A 58 35.12 -10.95 -4.00
C ILE A 58 34.18 -10.45 -2.89
N GLY A 59 34.71 -9.95 -1.76
CA GLY A 59 33.91 -9.40 -0.67
C GLY A 59 33.21 -10.42 0.23
N LEU A 60 33.40 -11.74 0.02
CA LEU A 60 32.77 -12.83 0.79
C LEU A 60 33.68 -13.41 1.89
N GLN A 61 34.56 -12.59 2.46
CA GLN A 61 35.49 -13.05 3.49
C GLN A 61 34.81 -13.68 4.69
N GLU A 62 33.65 -13.12 5.10
CA GLU A 62 32.85 -13.60 6.22
C GLU A 62 32.37 -15.05 6.00
N GLU A 63 32.02 -15.42 4.76
CA GLU A 63 31.49 -16.73 4.38
C GLU A 63 32.56 -17.80 4.21
N SER A 64 33.85 -17.44 4.29
CA SER A 64 34.97 -18.39 4.08
C SER A 64 34.99 -19.56 5.05
N TYR A 65 34.39 -19.43 6.24
CA TYR A 65 34.27 -20.52 7.20
C TYR A 65 33.46 -21.73 6.67
N ARG A 66 32.58 -21.53 5.71
CA ARG A 66 31.77 -22.62 5.10
C ARG A 66 32.62 -23.65 4.40
N PHE A 67 33.80 -23.27 3.92
CA PHE A 67 34.74 -24.24 3.35
C PHE A 67 35.29 -25.21 4.39
N LEU A 68 35.25 -24.89 5.70
CA LEU A 68 35.62 -25.81 6.78
C LEU A 68 34.69 -27.03 6.85
N TRP A 69 33.46 -26.92 6.33
CA TRP A 69 32.50 -28.03 6.24
C TRP A 69 32.98 -29.12 5.26
N LEU A 70 33.90 -28.84 4.35
CA LEU A 70 34.51 -29.81 3.45
C LEU A 70 35.53 -30.67 4.14
N LEU A 71 35.95 -30.35 5.36
CA LEU A 71 36.83 -31.23 6.14
C LEU A 71 36.10 -32.56 6.43
N PRO A 72 36.74 -33.70 6.19
CA PRO A 72 36.10 -35.01 6.40
C PRO A 72 36.06 -35.39 7.89
N LEU A 73 35.57 -34.51 8.77
CA LEU A 73 35.58 -34.70 10.22
C LEU A 73 34.79 -35.93 10.65
N SER A 74 33.65 -36.17 10.05
CA SER A 74 32.81 -37.34 10.31
C SER A 74 33.52 -38.67 9.93
N LEU A 75 34.27 -38.65 8.81
CA LEU A 75 35.04 -39.80 8.38
C LEU A 75 36.25 -40.07 9.30
N ILE A 76 36.95 -39.01 9.77
CA ILE A 76 38.04 -39.13 10.75
C ILE A 76 37.51 -39.77 12.03
N TRP A 77 36.35 -39.29 12.51
CA TRP A 77 35.70 -39.79 13.72
C TRP A 77 35.30 -41.25 13.56
N ALA A 78 34.56 -41.57 12.49
CA ALA A 78 34.11 -42.94 12.22
C ALA A 78 35.28 -43.92 12.06
N LEU A 79 36.31 -43.61 11.28
CA LEU A 79 37.49 -44.45 11.13
C LEU A 79 38.27 -44.60 12.44
N GLY A 80 38.41 -43.53 13.22
CA GLY A 80 39.04 -43.58 14.53
C GLY A 80 38.32 -44.53 15.48
N MET A 81 37.00 -44.46 15.53
CA MET A 81 36.19 -45.40 16.33
C MET A 81 36.35 -46.85 15.87
N VAL A 82 36.26 -47.08 14.56
CA VAL A 82 36.43 -48.45 14.00
C VAL A 82 37.81 -49.02 14.29
N MET A 83 38.87 -48.23 14.20
CA MET A 83 40.23 -48.67 14.53
C MET A 83 40.36 -49.05 16.00
N ILE A 84 39.80 -48.30 16.92
CA ILE A 84 39.78 -48.63 18.35
C ILE A 84 38.95 -49.89 18.58
N TRP A 85 37.74 -49.97 18.03
CA TRP A 85 36.84 -51.12 18.14
C TRP A 85 37.48 -52.43 17.67
N GLN A 86 38.21 -52.37 16.54
CA GLN A 86 38.92 -53.55 15.99
C GLN A 86 40.10 -54.03 16.84
N LYS A 87 40.71 -53.13 17.59
CA LYS A 87 41.91 -53.42 18.37
C LYS A 87 41.63 -54.23 19.65
N TYR A 88 40.45 -54.04 20.26
CA TYR A 88 40.12 -54.59 21.56
C TYR A 88 39.35 -55.93 21.47
N ARG A 89 39.64 -56.86 22.40
CA ARG A 89 39.04 -58.21 22.44
C ARG A 89 37.53 -58.15 22.78
N PHE A 90 37.12 -57.26 23.65
CA PHE A 90 35.71 -57.07 24.08
C PHE A 90 34.98 -56.10 23.19
N ARG A 91 34.78 -56.49 21.91
CA ARG A 91 34.23 -55.59 20.86
C ARG A 91 32.90 -54.97 21.23
N LEU A 92 32.00 -55.73 21.88
CA LEU A 92 30.68 -55.19 22.26
C LEU A 92 30.80 -54.06 23.27
N VAL A 93 31.57 -54.30 24.35
CA VAL A 93 31.78 -53.30 25.42
C VAL A 93 32.52 -52.07 24.84
N THR A 94 33.53 -52.27 24.05
CA THR A 94 34.28 -51.20 23.40
C THR A 94 33.37 -50.39 22.47
N GLY A 95 32.48 -51.03 21.71
CA GLY A 95 31.52 -50.36 20.84
C GLY A 95 30.53 -49.50 21.63
N ILE A 96 29.98 -50.02 22.72
CA ILE A 96 29.07 -49.27 23.61
C ILE A 96 29.79 -48.07 24.19
N LEU A 97 31.01 -48.22 24.73
CA LEU A 97 31.78 -47.10 25.29
C LEU A 97 32.12 -46.03 24.27
N LEU A 98 32.43 -46.42 23.02
CA LEU A 98 32.68 -45.44 21.93
C LEU A 98 31.42 -44.71 21.54
N ILE A 99 30.25 -45.34 21.55
CA ILE A 99 28.97 -44.70 21.30
C ILE A 99 28.66 -43.72 22.44
N ILE A 100 28.80 -44.14 23.70
CA ILE A 100 28.58 -43.26 24.87
C ILE A 100 29.54 -42.08 24.83
N MET A 101 30.82 -42.28 24.53
CA MET A 101 31.80 -41.20 24.34
C MET A 101 31.39 -40.26 23.22
N SER A 102 30.93 -40.78 22.10
CA SER A 102 30.46 -39.94 20.99
C SER A 102 29.25 -39.13 21.36
N ILE A 103 28.29 -39.71 22.08
CA ILE A 103 27.13 -39.01 22.60
C ILE A 103 27.56 -37.94 23.62
N ALA A 104 28.48 -38.22 24.52
CA ALA A 104 28.96 -37.28 25.53
C ALA A 104 29.73 -36.10 24.91
N VAL A 105 30.50 -36.33 23.84
CA VAL A 105 31.32 -35.30 23.19
C VAL A 105 30.56 -34.53 22.13
N LEU A 106 29.69 -35.19 21.37
CA LEU A 106 28.86 -34.58 20.33
C LEU A 106 27.49 -34.13 20.88
N GLY A 107 27.02 -34.81 21.92
CA GLY A 107 25.67 -34.62 22.44
C GLY A 107 25.46 -33.29 23.17
N SER A 108 26.52 -32.62 23.63
CA SER A 108 26.41 -31.25 24.17
C SER A 108 25.95 -30.24 23.13
N ILE A 109 26.11 -30.55 21.85
CA ILE A 109 25.60 -29.73 20.74
C ILE A 109 24.11 -30.03 20.49
N LEU A 110 23.61 -31.20 20.90
CA LEU A 110 22.24 -31.65 20.61
C LEU A 110 21.31 -31.63 21.83
N THR A 111 21.81 -31.38 23.04
CA THR A 111 21.05 -31.53 24.29
C THR A 111 20.68 -30.22 24.98
N ASP A 112 20.83 -29.07 24.32
CA ASP A 112 20.20 -27.88 24.83
C ASP A 112 18.67 -28.03 24.65
N SER A 113 18.05 -28.59 25.71
CA SER A 113 16.62 -28.91 25.72
C SER A 113 15.73 -27.67 25.59
N SER A 114 16.29 -26.46 25.76
CA SER A 114 15.58 -25.20 25.56
C SER A 114 15.27 -24.92 24.08
N THR A 115 16.01 -25.57 23.15
CA THR A 115 15.85 -25.36 21.71
C THR A 115 14.98 -26.42 21.01
N TRP A 116 14.66 -27.54 21.68
CA TRP A 116 13.85 -28.61 21.11
C TRP A 116 12.38 -28.42 21.43
N LYS A 117 11.63 -27.85 20.47
CA LYS A 117 10.17 -27.86 20.51
C LYS A 117 9.65 -28.98 19.59
N ARG A 118 8.58 -29.67 20.06
CA ARG A 118 7.84 -30.56 19.18
C ARG A 118 7.18 -29.72 18.09
N VAL A 119 7.48 -30.00 16.83
CA VAL A 119 6.87 -29.31 15.71
C VAL A 119 5.39 -29.63 15.64
N SER A 120 4.57 -28.62 15.41
CA SER A 120 3.12 -28.72 15.23
C SER A 120 2.74 -29.10 13.79
N ASN A 121 3.66 -28.86 12.85
CA ASN A 121 3.40 -29.04 11.42
C ASN A 121 4.64 -29.60 10.68
N LEU A 122 4.46 -30.01 9.42
CA LEU A 122 5.52 -30.60 8.58
C LEU A 122 6.61 -29.61 8.17
N TYR A 123 6.32 -28.31 8.19
CA TYR A 123 7.26 -27.27 7.79
C TYR A 123 8.20 -26.85 8.90
N SER A 124 7.90 -27.20 10.15
CA SER A 124 8.62 -26.71 11.35
C SER A 124 8.61 -25.18 11.49
N LEU A 125 7.54 -24.55 11.02
CA LEU A 125 7.30 -23.10 11.06
C LEU A 125 6.22 -22.77 12.10
N GLU A 126 6.06 -21.51 12.44
CA GLU A 126 4.95 -21.05 13.28
C GLU A 126 3.63 -21.22 12.50
N ASP A 127 2.60 -21.79 13.16
CA ASP A 127 1.33 -22.11 12.50
C ASP A 127 0.65 -20.85 11.93
N GLU A 128 0.72 -19.71 12.61
CA GLU A 128 0.21 -18.43 12.15
C GLU A 128 0.94 -17.92 10.89
N VAL A 129 2.26 -18.13 10.81
CA VAL A 129 3.04 -17.77 9.62
C VAL A 129 2.66 -18.66 8.43
N ILE A 130 2.33 -19.94 8.67
CA ILE A 130 1.85 -20.85 7.61
C ILE A 130 0.49 -20.37 7.08
N GLU A 131 -0.41 -19.97 7.96
CA GLU A 131 -1.73 -19.45 7.58
C GLU A 131 -1.59 -18.18 6.72
N ILE A 132 -0.80 -17.20 7.17
CA ILE A 132 -0.52 -15.99 6.40
C ILE A 132 0.15 -16.33 5.06
N ALA A 133 1.14 -17.22 5.05
CA ALA A 133 1.83 -17.62 3.82
C ALA A 133 0.89 -18.31 2.84
N GLY A 134 -0.07 -19.10 3.33
CA GLY A 134 -1.12 -19.71 2.50
C GLY A 134 -2.01 -18.67 1.84
N MET A 135 -2.50 -17.69 2.59
CA MET A 135 -3.29 -16.57 2.06
C MET A 135 -2.51 -15.79 0.99
N LEU A 136 -1.24 -15.47 1.27
CA LEU A 136 -0.38 -14.76 0.32
C LEU A 136 -0.12 -15.58 -0.97
N GLU A 137 -0.03 -16.91 -0.87
CA GLU A 137 0.14 -17.79 -2.03
C GLU A 137 -1.13 -17.88 -2.87
N ASP A 138 -2.30 -17.91 -2.24
CA ASP A 138 -3.60 -17.88 -2.90
C ASP A 138 -3.81 -16.55 -3.63
N GLU A 139 -3.53 -15.44 -2.99
CA GLU A 139 -3.56 -14.09 -3.58
C GLU A 139 -2.55 -13.93 -4.73
N ALA A 140 -1.38 -14.55 -4.62
CA ALA A 140 -0.37 -14.50 -5.66
C ALA A 140 -0.86 -15.17 -6.96
N GLY A 141 -1.61 -16.28 -6.87
CA GLY A 141 -1.98 -17.08 -8.02
C GLY A 141 -0.73 -17.54 -8.79
N ASP A 142 -0.57 -17.09 -10.03
CA ASP A 142 0.61 -17.40 -10.87
C ASP A 142 1.73 -16.33 -10.82
N ARG A 143 1.53 -15.24 -10.09
CA ARG A 143 2.51 -14.15 -9.94
C ARG A 143 3.37 -14.32 -8.68
N TYR A 144 4.39 -13.48 -8.56
CA TYR A 144 5.12 -13.29 -7.32
C TYR A 144 4.52 -12.13 -6.53
N VAL A 145 4.53 -12.23 -5.19
CA VAL A 145 4.18 -11.15 -4.28
C VAL A 145 5.40 -10.75 -3.45
N ARG A 146 5.56 -9.47 -3.16
CA ARG A 146 6.63 -8.97 -2.31
C ARG A 146 6.10 -8.55 -0.96
N VAL A 147 6.76 -9.08 0.07
CA VAL A 147 6.38 -8.89 1.46
C VAL A 147 7.46 -8.11 2.19
N LEU A 148 7.06 -7.10 2.92
CA LEU A 148 7.87 -6.41 3.91
C LEU A 148 7.47 -6.92 5.29
N ALA A 149 8.41 -7.49 6.02
CA ALA A 149 8.17 -8.04 7.34
C ALA A 149 9.44 -8.04 8.19
N GLU A 150 9.31 -8.34 9.45
CA GLU A 150 10.42 -8.59 10.35
C GLU A 150 11.23 -9.83 9.90
N PRO A 151 12.55 -9.88 10.14
CA PRO A 151 13.40 -10.96 9.66
C PRO A 151 12.94 -12.36 10.07
N SER A 152 12.42 -12.48 11.28
CA SER A 152 11.92 -13.77 11.82
C SER A 152 10.77 -14.33 10.98
N VAL A 153 9.83 -13.46 10.57
CA VAL A 153 8.68 -13.82 9.74
C VAL A 153 9.10 -14.07 8.31
N MET A 154 9.91 -13.17 7.73
CA MET A 154 10.35 -13.30 6.33
C MET A 154 11.11 -14.58 6.06
N MET A 155 11.99 -14.99 7.00
CA MET A 155 12.73 -16.25 6.89
C MET A 155 11.80 -17.48 6.86
N GLN A 156 10.72 -17.44 7.62
CA GLN A 156 9.74 -18.53 7.70
C GLN A 156 8.84 -18.55 6.46
N ILE A 157 8.26 -17.41 6.06
CA ILE A 157 7.36 -17.31 4.91
C ILE A 157 8.00 -17.87 3.63
N ARG A 158 9.26 -17.53 3.38
CA ARG A 158 9.98 -18.02 2.20
C ARG A 158 10.27 -19.54 2.22
N GLN A 159 10.36 -20.14 3.40
CA GLN A 159 10.48 -21.60 3.50
C GLN A 159 9.18 -22.30 3.08
N TYR A 160 8.04 -21.63 3.26
CA TYR A 160 6.74 -22.15 2.87
C TYR A 160 6.53 -22.07 1.35
N SER A 161 6.72 -20.88 0.74
CA SER A 161 6.48 -20.68 -0.69
C SER A 161 7.57 -19.84 -1.36
N SER A 162 8.00 -20.28 -2.55
CA SER A 162 8.93 -19.53 -3.40
C SER A 162 8.28 -18.36 -4.15
N LYS A 163 6.94 -18.29 -4.21
CA LYS A 163 6.18 -17.19 -4.81
C LYS A 163 6.23 -15.93 -3.95
N ILE A 164 6.52 -16.09 -2.65
CA ILE A 164 6.60 -14.98 -1.71
C ILE A 164 8.04 -14.49 -1.65
N GLN A 165 8.27 -13.28 -2.12
CA GLN A 165 9.58 -12.63 -2.17
C GLN A 165 9.72 -11.60 -1.06
N TRP A 166 10.95 -11.32 -0.66
CA TRP A 166 11.26 -10.30 0.33
C TRP A 166 11.37 -8.92 -0.32
N ALA A 167 10.83 -7.89 0.32
CA ALA A 167 11.01 -6.51 -0.12
C ALA A 167 12.46 -6.05 0.03
N TYR A 168 13.13 -6.45 1.11
CA TYR A 168 14.58 -6.26 1.25
C TYR A 168 15.27 -7.61 1.40
N SER A 169 16.46 -7.73 0.83
CA SER A 169 17.22 -8.97 0.79
C SER A 169 18.70 -8.73 0.99
N GLY A 170 19.40 -9.81 1.29
CA GLY A 170 20.82 -9.76 1.52
C GLY A 170 21.16 -9.75 3.01
N ARG A 171 22.09 -10.64 3.36
CA ARG A 171 22.58 -10.79 4.73
C ARG A 171 23.16 -9.47 5.25
N ASP A 172 23.84 -8.73 4.39
CA ASP A 172 24.52 -7.51 4.78
C ASP A 172 23.53 -6.43 5.19
N VAL A 173 22.46 -6.21 4.41
CA VAL A 173 21.38 -5.27 4.76
C VAL A 173 20.74 -5.64 6.11
N MET A 174 20.44 -6.95 6.30
CA MET A 174 19.80 -7.41 7.53
C MET A 174 20.72 -7.24 8.76
N ILE A 175 22.02 -7.59 8.63
CA ILE A 175 22.98 -7.45 9.73
C ILE A 175 23.24 -5.97 10.05
N GLN A 176 23.39 -5.13 9.03
CA GLN A 176 23.62 -3.70 9.23
C GLN A 176 22.42 -3.04 9.91
N ALA A 177 21.20 -3.41 9.52
CA ALA A 177 19.99 -2.95 10.20
C ALA A 177 19.93 -3.43 11.65
N GLN A 178 20.23 -4.71 11.91
CA GLN A 178 20.30 -5.24 13.28
C GLN A 178 21.35 -4.52 14.17
N ASN A 179 22.48 -4.16 13.56
CA ASN A 179 23.57 -3.45 14.26
C ASN A 179 23.31 -1.94 14.35
N ARG A 180 22.23 -1.44 13.76
CA ARG A 180 21.91 -0.01 13.67
C ARG A 180 23.05 0.81 13.03
N GLU A 181 23.70 0.26 12.02
CA GLU A 181 24.80 0.92 11.33
C GLU A 181 24.25 1.99 10.41
N ILE A 182 24.51 3.27 10.66
CA ILE A 182 24.09 4.39 9.84
C ILE A 182 25.31 4.97 9.15
N ASN A 183 25.40 4.80 7.83
CA ASN A 183 26.40 5.47 6.99
C ASN A 183 25.72 6.10 5.76
N GLU A 184 26.40 7.02 5.08
CA GLU A 184 25.82 7.80 3.98
C GLU A 184 25.40 6.92 2.78
N ASP A 185 26.16 5.87 2.47
CA ASP A 185 25.82 4.96 1.38
C ASP A 185 24.53 4.18 1.68
N LEU A 186 24.31 3.83 2.94
CA LEU A 186 23.11 3.10 3.38
C LEU A 186 21.87 4.00 3.45
N LYS A 187 22.03 5.29 3.75
CA LYS A 187 20.90 6.23 3.77
C LYS A 187 20.20 6.33 2.41
N THR A 188 20.92 6.15 1.32
CA THR A 188 20.37 6.18 -0.05
C THR A 188 19.80 4.85 -0.52
N ASN A 189 19.98 3.77 0.24
CA ASN A 189 19.50 2.42 -0.13
C ASN A 189 18.09 2.17 0.41
N PRO A 190 17.06 2.07 -0.45
CA PRO A 190 15.68 1.86 -0.02
C PRO A 190 15.49 0.56 0.77
N GLN A 191 16.19 -0.53 0.41
CA GLN A 191 16.13 -1.78 1.17
C GLN A 191 16.62 -1.61 2.60
N TYR A 192 17.67 -0.80 2.80
CA TYR A 192 18.22 -0.55 4.11
C TYR A 192 17.30 0.36 4.94
N ARG A 193 16.72 1.42 4.33
CA ARG A 193 15.78 2.30 5.02
C ARG A 193 14.56 1.51 5.52
N LEU A 194 13.94 0.67 4.67
CA LEU A 194 12.82 -0.18 5.09
C LEU A 194 13.22 -1.22 6.14
N ALA A 195 14.43 -1.82 6.01
CA ALA A 195 14.92 -2.77 7.01
C ALA A 195 15.13 -2.11 8.37
N MET A 196 15.65 -0.88 8.42
CA MET A 196 15.81 -0.10 9.66
C MET A 196 14.46 0.26 10.29
N ALA A 197 13.51 0.71 9.48
CA ALA A 197 12.17 1.06 9.94
C ALA A 197 11.47 -0.15 10.56
N VAL A 198 11.39 -1.28 9.84
CA VAL A 198 10.67 -2.47 10.31
C VAL A 198 11.37 -3.20 11.47
N GLN A 199 12.72 -3.25 11.49
CA GLN A 199 13.46 -4.03 12.50
C GLN A 199 13.77 -3.23 13.77
N GLN A 200 13.93 -1.92 13.65
CA GLN A 200 14.49 -1.09 14.72
C GLN A 200 13.62 0.11 15.09
N ASP A 201 12.51 0.31 14.39
CA ASP A 201 11.67 1.51 14.52
C ASP A 201 12.51 2.82 14.32
N ILE A 202 13.43 2.78 13.36
CA ILE A 202 14.29 3.91 13.01
C ILE A 202 14.02 4.32 11.57
N TYR A 203 13.51 5.53 11.40
CA TYR A 203 13.18 6.15 10.12
C TYR A 203 14.35 7.04 9.68
N VAL A 204 15.20 6.49 8.83
CA VAL A 204 16.41 7.19 8.32
C VAL A 204 16.01 8.37 7.42
N ASP A 205 14.95 8.18 6.64
CA ASP A 205 14.32 9.21 5.84
C ASP A 205 12.82 8.85 5.74
N GLU A 206 12.00 9.47 6.59
CA GLU A 206 10.56 9.21 6.63
C GLU A 206 9.86 9.71 5.36
N SER A 207 10.34 10.81 4.78
CA SER A 207 9.75 11.36 3.55
C SER A 207 9.93 10.45 2.32
N ALA A 208 10.91 9.55 2.34
CA ALA A 208 11.16 8.59 1.27
C ALA A 208 10.39 7.26 1.44
N LEU A 209 9.65 7.07 2.53
CA LEU A 209 9.07 5.77 2.90
C LEU A 209 8.11 5.21 1.83
N LEU A 210 7.20 6.05 1.33
CA LEU A 210 6.26 5.64 0.27
C LEU A 210 6.98 5.36 -1.05
N ASN A 211 7.98 6.17 -1.41
CA ASN A 211 8.80 5.95 -2.59
C ASN A 211 9.57 4.63 -2.50
N ASP A 212 10.10 4.29 -1.30
CA ASP A 212 10.80 3.03 -1.07
C ASP A 212 9.86 1.82 -1.22
N ILE A 213 8.64 1.92 -0.70
CA ILE A 213 7.59 0.91 -0.85
C ILE A 213 7.28 0.69 -2.34
N CYS A 214 7.13 1.76 -3.11
CA CYS A 214 6.86 1.70 -4.55
C CYS A 214 8.06 1.16 -5.33
N GLU A 215 9.28 1.66 -5.10
CA GLU A 215 10.51 1.23 -5.77
C GLU A 215 10.78 -0.26 -5.54
N LEU A 216 10.59 -0.72 -4.31
CA LEU A 216 10.76 -2.13 -3.95
C LEU A 216 9.53 -2.98 -4.23
N GLN A 217 8.47 -2.39 -4.79
CA GLN A 217 7.24 -3.09 -5.19
C GLN A 217 6.62 -3.90 -4.05
N VAL A 218 6.52 -3.33 -2.86
CA VAL A 218 5.91 -3.99 -1.70
C VAL A 218 4.42 -4.18 -1.94
N ASP A 219 3.95 -5.41 -1.89
CA ASP A 219 2.53 -5.76 -2.05
C ASP A 219 1.84 -5.95 -0.70
N TYR A 220 2.58 -6.47 0.30
CA TYR A 220 2.03 -6.79 1.62
C TYR A 220 3.01 -6.47 2.74
N LEU A 221 2.44 -6.13 3.91
CA LEU A 221 3.18 -6.04 5.17
C LEU A 221 2.72 -7.17 6.10
N VAL A 222 3.69 -7.79 6.79
CA VAL A 222 3.41 -8.73 7.89
C VAL A 222 4.18 -8.23 9.11
N LEU A 223 3.47 -7.63 10.05
CA LEU A 223 4.04 -6.93 11.19
C LEU A 223 3.56 -7.54 12.51
N SER A 224 4.42 -7.63 13.52
CA SER A 224 3.99 -7.97 14.89
C SER A 224 3.04 -6.91 15.43
N GLY A 225 2.21 -7.31 16.40
CA GLY A 225 1.19 -6.41 16.96
C GLY A 225 1.75 -5.19 17.70
N ASP A 226 3.03 -5.22 18.04
CA ASP A 226 3.79 -4.14 18.69
C ASP A 226 4.68 -3.34 17.74
N ASN A 227 4.65 -3.63 16.43
CA ASN A 227 5.43 -2.92 15.43
C ASN A 227 4.69 -1.65 14.96
N SER A 228 5.33 -0.49 15.15
CA SER A 228 4.75 0.83 14.87
C SER A 228 4.81 1.24 13.38
N PHE A 229 5.48 0.48 12.51
CA PHE A 229 5.70 0.84 11.09
C PHE A 229 4.44 1.32 10.37
N ILE A 230 3.29 0.68 10.66
CA ILE A 230 2.01 1.03 10.03
C ILE A 230 1.54 2.45 10.37
N GLU A 231 1.92 2.99 11.53
CA GLU A 231 1.54 4.33 12.00
C GLU A 231 2.20 5.45 11.19
N HIS A 232 3.27 5.12 10.44
CA HIS A 232 4.00 6.04 9.57
C HIS A 232 3.50 6.02 8.12
N LEU A 233 2.48 5.20 7.82
CA LEU A 233 1.86 5.15 6.51
C LEU A 233 0.49 5.83 6.54
N PRO A 234 0.13 6.61 5.50
CA PRO A 234 -1.23 7.12 5.38
C PRO A 234 -2.25 5.97 5.32
N GLU A 235 -3.37 6.10 6.02
CA GLU A 235 -4.37 5.03 6.12
C GLU A 235 -4.94 4.58 4.77
N TYR A 236 -5.01 5.50 3.79
CA TYR A 236 -5.51 5.18 2.46
C TYR A 236 -4.56 4.27 1.64
N VAL A 237 -3.30 4.13 2.04
CA VAL A 237 -2.28 3.34 1.32
C VAL A 237 -2.38 1.86 1.63
N TYR A 238 -3.03 1.46 2.72
CA TYR A 238 -3.10 0.05 3.11
C TYR A 238 -4.51 -0.39 3.49
N GLU A 239 -4.73 -1.70 3.42
CA GLU A 239 -5.93 -2.38 3.91
C GLU A 239 -5.52 -3.51 4.84
N LYS A 240 -6.07 -3.54 6.05
CA LYS A 240 -5.84 -4.63 6.99
C LYS A 240 -6.66 -5.84 6.60
N TYR A 241 -6.00 -6.99 6.44
CA TYR A 241 -6.69 -8.26 6.21
C TYR A 241 -7.20 -8.85 7.51
N ASP A 242 -8.47 -9.20 7.51
CA ASP A 242 -9.06 -9.97 8.59
C ASP A 242 -8.73 -11.46 8.35
N ILE A 243 -7.73 -11.96 9.05
CA ILE A 243 -7.32 -13.36 8.96
C ILE A 243 -8.33 -14.16 9.78
N SER A 244 -9.39 -14.66 9.13
CA SER A 244 -10.49 -15.39 9.78
C SER A 244 -10.02 -16.74 10.32
N GLY A 245 -10.29 -17.03 11.60
CA GLY A 245 -10.17 -18.38 12.18
C GLY A 245 -9.28 -18.53 13.41
N ALA A 246 -8.40 -17.60 13.74
CA ALA A 246 -7.62 -17.64 14.96
C ALA A 246 -8.28 -16.83 16.09
N GLY A 247 -8.05 -17.24 17.32
CA GLY A 247 -8.50 -16.54 18.52
C GLY A 247 -7.92 -15.13 18.66
N THR A 248 -8.37 -14.41 19.66
CA THR A 248 -8.04 -12.98 19.93
C THR A 248 -6.55 -12.66 20.20
N ASP A 249 -5.68 -13.66 20.32
CA ASP A 249 -4.24 -13.51 20.61
C ASP A 249 -3.38 -13.75 19.35
N ARG A 250 -3.49 -12.87 18.36
CA ARG A 250 -2.61 -12.93 17.18
C ARG A 250 -1.30 -12.20 17.42
N LYS A 251 -0.21 -12.82 16.93
CA LYS A 251 1.14 -12.26 16.99
C LYS A 251 1.38 -11.29 15.82
N TYR A 252 0.81 -11.57 14.65
CA TYR A 252 1.05 -10.82 13.42
C TYR A 252 -0.24 -10.26 12.80
N ASN A 253 -0.12 -9.07 12.21
CA ASN A 253 -1.12 -8.45 11.36
C ASN A 253 -0.65 -8.51 9.90
N LEU A 254 -1.59 -8.75 8.99
CA LEU A 254 -1.36 -8.72 7.54
C LEU A 254 -2.05 -7.47 6.96
N TYR A 255 -1.29 -6.71 6.16
CA TYR A 255 -1.81 -5.54 5.44
C TYR A 255 -1.46 -5.66 3.97
N ARG A 256 -2.40 -5.33 3.10
CA ARG A 256 -2.17 -5.14 1.67
C ARG A 256 -1.80 -3.69 1.41
N ILE A 257 -0.83 -3.46 0.55
CA ILE A 257 -0.43 -2.12 0.12
C ILE A 257 -1.07 -1.79 -1.23
N ASP A 258 -1.70 -0.64 -1.30
CA ASP A 258 -2.13 -0.04 -2.56
C ASP A 258 -1.02 0.85 -3.11
N ARG A 259 -0.17 0.27 -3.96
CA ARG A 259 0.97 0.99 -4.54
C ARG A 259 0.55 2.12 -5.47
N SER A 260 -0.63 2.05 -6.05
CA SER A 260 -1.13 3.12 -6.91
C SER A 260 -1.41 4.39 -6.11
N LEU A 261 -1.97 4.23 -4.90
CA LEU A 261 -2.18 5.34 -3.98
C LEU A 261 -0.87 5.78 -3.29
N ALA A 262 0.01 4.83 -2.99
CA ALA A 262 1.33 5.15 -2.42
C ALA A 262 2.22 5.97 -3.36
N SER A 263 1.98 5.90 -4.68
CA SER A 263 2.75 6.64 -5.69
C SER A 263 2.23 8.05 -5.97
N LEU A 264 1.13 8.47 -5.35
CA LEU A 264 0.60 9.82 -5.49
C LEU A 264 1.52 10.85 -4.81
N GLU A 265 1.93 11.85 -5.57
CA GLU A 265 2.79 12.91 -5.07
C GLU A 265 1.99 14.19 -4.80
N GLY A 266 2.08 14.70 -3.58
CA GLY A 266 1.49 15.98 -3.20
C GLY A 266 -0.02 15.95 -2.95
N PHE A 267 -0.65 14.77 -2.95
CA PHE A 267 -2.08 14.61 -2.70
C PHE A 267 -2.34 13.57 -1.62
N SER A 268 -3.32 13.87 -0.76
CA SER A 268 -3.93 12.92 0.15
C SER A 268 -5.19 12.32 -0.48
N VAL A 269 -5.60 11.15 0.00
CA VAL A 269 -6.81 10.47 -0.47
C VAL A 269 -7.77 10.30 0.69
N ASP A 270 -8.97 10.87 0.57
CA ASP A 270 -10.10 10.52 1.45
C ASP A 270 -10.79 9.28 0.88
N LYS A 271 -10.53 8.13 1.51
CA LYS A 271 -11.00 6.82 1.03
C LYS A 271 -12.25 6.39 1.79
N LYS A 272 -13.32 6.12 1.04
CA LYS A 272 -14.57 5.52 1.53
C LYS A 272 -14.79 4.17 0.88
N ALA A 273 -15.49 3.27 1.57
CA ALA A 273 -15.83 1.95 1.04
C ALA A 273 -17.26 1.58 1.42
N ILE A 274 -17.98 1.03 0.44
CA ILE A 274 -19.32 0.47 0.63
C ILE A 274 -19.38 -0.94 0.06
N SER A 275 -20.21 -1.79 0.68
CA SER A 275 -20.49 -3.14 0.19
C SER A 275 -21.91 -3.18 -0.39
N VAL A 276 -22.05 -3.76 -1.58
CA VAL A 276 -23.32 -3.82 -2.31
C VAL A 276 -23.68 -5.27 -2.61
N PRO A 277 -24.73 -5.83 -1.96
CA PRO A 277 -25.17 -7.19 -2.22
C PRO A 277 -25.59 -7.42 -3.67
N GLY A 278 -25.13 -8.52 -4.26
CA GLY A 278 -25.47 -8.91 -5.62
C GLY A 278 -24.68 -8.24 -6.75
N LEU A 279 -23.80 -7.30 -6.44
CA LEU A 279 -22.86 -6.73 -7.39
C LEU A 279 -21.73 -7.74 -7.65
N LYS A 280 -21.42 -8.03 -8.93
CA LYS A 280 -20.46 -9.09 -9.30
C LYS A 280 -19.02 -8.60 -9.33
N ALA A 281 -18.82 -7.32 -9.66
CA ALA A 281 -17.52 -6.70 -9.72
C ALA A 281 -17.36 -5.67 -8.60
N SER A 282 -16.10 -5.34 -8.27
CA SER A 282 -15.78 -4.20 -7.41
C SER A 282 -15.38 -3.02 -8.28
N TYR A 283 -15.74 -1.82 -7.85
CA TYR A 283 -15.47 -0.59 -8.58
C TYR A 283 -14.71 0.40 -7.71
N ARG A 284 -13.82 1.16 -8.33
CA ARG A 284 -13.09 2.28 -7.73
C ARG A 284 -13.41 3.55 -8.51
N LEU A 285 -13.93 4.55 -7.83
CA LEU A 285 -14.30 5.84 -8.39
C LEU A 285 -13.49 6.95 -7.72
N VAL A 286 -12.85 7.78 -8.52
CA VAL A 286 -12.06 8.92 -8.04
C VAL A 286 -12.88 10.19 -8.23
N PHE A 287 -12.85 11.08 -7.23
CA PHE A 287 -13.54 12.36 -7.22
C PHE A 287 -12.52 13.49 -7.08
N VAL A 288 -12.58 14.42 -8.01
CA VAL A 288 -11.82 15.67 -8.01
C VAL A 288 -12.84 16.81 -8.02
N ASN A 289 -12.82 17.64 -7.01
CA ASN A 289 -13.81 18.68 -6.83
C ASN A 289 -13.16 19.96 -6.31
N ASP A 290 -13.85 21.09 -6.50
CA ASP A 290 -13.43 22.39 -5.96
C ASP A 290 -11.93 22.65 -6.27
N MET A 291 -11.52 22.55 -7.53
CA MET A 291 -10.14 22.87 -7.92
C MET A 291 -9.94 24.39 -8.03
N HIS A 292 -10.98 25.14 -8.36
CA HIS A 292 -10.98 26.58 -8.51
C HIS A 292 -9.80 27.11 -9.32
N ILE A 293 -9.66 26.62 -10.55
CA ILE A 293 -8.55 27.03 -11.44
C ILE A 293 -8.64 28.52 -11.72
N VAL A 294 -7.56 29.24 -11.39
CA VAL A 294 -7.35 30.65 -11.75
C VAL A 294 -6.07 30.74 -12.55
N SER A 295 -6.16 31.20 -13.79
CA SER A 295 -5.01 31.36 -14.68
C SER A 295 -4.23 32.65 -14.37
N ASP A 296 -2.90 32.57 -14.50
CA ASP A 296 -2.04 33.75 -14.39
C ASP A 296 -2.34 34.81 -15.46
N GLN A 297 -2.83 34.40 -16.64
CA GLN A 297 -3.19 35.33 -17.71
C GLN A 297 -4.41 36.18 -17.35
N ASP A 298 -5.39 35.59 -16.68
CA ASP A 298 -6.58 36.34 -16.26
C ASP A 298 -6.24 37.35 -15.15
N VAL A 299 -5.33 36.99 -14.25
CA VAL A 299 -4.88 37.89 -13.16
C VAL A 299 -4.18 39.13 -13.70
N ILE A 300 -3.42 39.02 -14.79
CA ILE A 300 -2.71 40.17 -15.38
C ILE A 300 -3.52 40.93 -16.44
N ASN A 301 -4.70 40.40 -16.84
CA ASN A 301 -5.55 41.07 -17.83
C ASN A 301 -6.21 42.33 -17.22
N PRO A 302 -5.91 43.54 -17.75
CA PRO A 302 -6.41 44.80 -17.17
C PRO A 302 -7.92 44.99 -17.34
N ASP A 303 -8.57 44.23 -18.21
CA ASP A 303 -10.01 44.29 -18.44
C ASP A 303 -10.80 43.53 -17.37
N ASN A 304 -10.13 42.68 -16.61
CA ASN A 304 -10.68 41.95 -15.49
C ASN A 304 -10.56 42.71 -14.15
N ASP A 305 -11.23 42.25 -13.12
CA ASP A 305 -11.04 42.73 -11.75
C ASP A 305 -9.74 42.12 -11.16
N THR A 306 -8.62 42.74 -11.51
CA THR A 306 -7.27 42.19 -11.21
C THR A 306 -6.98 42.11 -9.71
N GLU A 307 -7.56 42.97 -8.88
CA GLU A 307 -7.38 42.92 -7.43
C GLU A 307 -8.11 41.70 -6.83
N MET A 308 -9.35 41.48 -7.23
CA MET A 308 -10.13 40.33 -6.80
C MET A 308 -9.48 39.02 -7.29
N LEU A 309 -9.08 38.98 -8.56
CA LEU A 309 -8.44 37.82 -9.14
C LEU A 309 -7.11 37.46 -8.46
N GLN A 310 -6.31 38.47 -8.06
CA GLN A 310 -5.09 38.19 -7.30
C GLN A 310 -5.42 37.59 -5.92
N GLN A 311 -6.46 38.07 -5.24
CA GLN A 311 -6.90 37.50 -3.97
C GLN A 311 -7.37 36.06 -4.13
N ARG A 312 -8.13 35.74 -5.18
CA ARG A 312 -8.59 34.39 -5.51
C ARG A 312 -7.43 33.45 -5.85
N TYR A 313 -6.52 33.93 -6.68
CA TYR A 313 -5.30 33.21 -7.06
C TYR A 313 -4.44 32.83 -5.85
N ASP A 314 -4.26 33.77 -4.91
CA ASP A 314 -3.50 33.51 -3.68
C ASP A 314 -4.25 32.58 -2.73
N PHE A 315 -5.58 32.72 -2.61
CA PHE A 315 -6.41 31.89 -1.75
C PHE A 315 -6.43 30.43 -2.17
N PHE A 316 -6.57 30.15 -3.46
CA PHE A 316 -6.58 28.78 -3.99
C PHE A 316 -5.18 28.22 -4.29
N SER A 317 -4.17 28.67 -3.56
CA SER A 317 -2.79 28.18 -3.69
C SER A 317 -2.47 27.13 -2.63
N LEU A 318 -1.89 26.00 -3.04
CA LEU A 318 -1.38 24.94 -2.18
C LEU A 318 0.12 25.09 -1.99
N ASN A 319 0.59 25.41 -0.78
CA ASN A 319 2.03 25.60 -0.49
C ASN A 319 2.75 26.59 -1.44
N GLY A 320 2.03 27.63 -1.87
CA GLY A 320 2.55 28.62 -2.83
C GLY A 320 2.46 28.20 -4.30
N THR A 321 1.86 27.05 -4.60
CA THR A 321 1.53 26.63 -5.95
C THR A 321 0.08 27.03 -6.23
N PRO A 322 -0.21 27.86 -7.24
CA PRO A 322 -1.57 28.25 -7.58
C PRO A 322 -2.39 27.06 -8.09
N SER A 323 -3.72 27.18 -8.02
CA SER A 323 -4.64 26.07 -8.35
C SER A 323 -4.44 25.49 -9.76
N TYR A 324 -4.11 26.30 -10.75
CA TYR A 324 -3.78 25.78 -12.08
C TYR A 324 -2.51 24.91 -12.07
N GLY A 325 -1.52 25.25 -11.26
CA GLY A 325 -0.31 24.45 -11.06
C GLY A 325 -0.61 23.17 -10.30
N THR A 326 -1.46 23.22 -9.28
CA THR A 326 -1.96 22.04 -8.56
C THR A 326 -2.68 21.09 -9.52
N TRP A 327 -3.56 21.62 -10.41
CA TRP A 327 -4.20 20.83 -11.46
C TRP A 327 -3.18 20.19 -12.42
N GLN A 328 -2.19 20.96 -12.88
CA GLN A 328 -1.14 20.45 -13.77
C GLN A 328 -0.29 19.34 -13.13
N HIS A 329 -0.19 19.33 -11.81
CA HIS A 329 0.49 18.27 -11.06
C HIS A 329 -0.41 17.05 -10.83
N LEU A 330 -1.72 17.25 -10.66
CA LEU A 330 -2.69 16.19 -10.37
C LEU A 330 -3.01 15.33 -11.59
N TYR A 331 -3.46 15.96 -12.70
CA TYR A 331 -4.09 15.20 -13.79
C TYR A 331 -3.20 14.09 -14.40
N PRO A 332 -1.85 14.21 -14.50
CA PRO A 332 -1.01 13.13 -15.02
C PRO A 332 -0.93 11.91 -14.11
N GLN A 333 -1.33 12.04 -12.86
CA GLN A 333 -1.29 10.97 -11.86
C GLN A 333 -2.62 10.20 -11.79
N LEU A 334 -3.73 10.77 -12.26
CA LEU A 334 -5.07 10.19 -12.11
C LEU A 334 -5.21 8.81 -12.77
N ASP A 335 -4.65 8.61 -13.97
CA ASP A 335 -4.67 7.31 -14.65
C ASP A 335 -3.83 6.24 -13.92
N GLN A 336 -2.90 6.64 -13.05
CA GLN A 336 -2.04 5.72 -12.29
C GLN A 336 -2.75 5.12 -11.08
N ILE A 337 -3.84 5.74 -10.62
CA ILE A 337 -4.63 5.26 -9.47
C ILE A 337 -5.29 3.90 -9.77
N GLY A 338 -5.52 3.57 -11.04
CA GLY A 338 -6.13 2.32 -11.44
C GLY A 338 -7.61 2.24 -11.03
N CYS A 339 -8.36 3.33 -11.25
CA CYS A 339 -9.79 3.41 -11.00
C CYS A 339 -10.61 3.07 -12.26
N ASN A 340 -11.91 2.78 -12.05
CA ASN A 340 -12.86 2.49 -13.11
C ASN A 340 -13.43 3.76 -13.74
N GLY A 341 -13.50 4.84 -12.96
CA GLY A 341 -14.02 6.13 -13.42
C GLY A 341 -13.54 7.30 -12.57
N ILE A 342 -13.53 8.49 -13.18
CA ILE A 342 -13.19 9.74 -12.52
C ILE A 342 -14.39 10.68 -12.67
N VAL A 343 -14.77 11.34 -11.59
CA VAL A 343 -15.80 12.38 -11.59
C VAL A 343 -15.16 13.71 -11.17
N PHE A 344 -15.21 14.67 -12.07
CA PHE A 344 -14.90 16.07 -11.76
C PHE A 344 -16.18 16.71 -11.25
N ASN A 345 -16.28 16.88 -9.93
CA ASN A 345 -17.54 17.19 -9.25
C ASN A 345 -17.72 18.69 -8.98
N GLY A 346 -17.64 19.52 -10.03
CA GLY A 346 -17.94 20.93 -9.97
C GLY A 346 -16.84 21.82 -9.37
N ASP A 347 -16.98 23.11 -9.58
CA ASP A 347 -16.04 24.17 -9.19
C ASP A 347 -14.59 23.86 -9.60
N MET A 348 -14.45 23.24 -10.77
CA MET A 348 -13.13 23.01 -11.37
C MET A 348 -12.49 24.32 -11.81
N LEU A 349 -13.31 25.29 -12.25
CA LEU A 349 -12.91 26.67 -12.54
C LEU A 349 -13.36 27.57 -11.38
N ASP A 350 -12.60 28.59 -11.06
CA ASP A 350 -13.05 29.63 -10.12
C ASP A 350 -14.03 30.63 -10.76
N PHE A 351 -13.94 30.76 -12.05
CA PHE A 351 -14.85 31.48 -12.93
C PHE A 351 -14.58 31.07 -14.38
N TYR A 352 -15.55 31.22 -15.22
CA TYR A 352 -15.39 30.89 -16.64
C TYR A 352 -14.58 31.97 -17.37
N SER A 353 -13.45 31.55 -17.94
CA SER A 353 -12.62 32.33 -18.86
C SER A 353 -11.94 31.41 -19.88
N ASP A 354 -11.49 31.96 -21.01
CA ASP A 354 -10.71 31.21 -22.01
C ASP A 354 -9.44 30.61 -21.38
N GLY A 355 -8.79 31.35 -20.49
CA GLY A 355 -7.58 30.91 -19.79
C GLY A 355 -7.83 29.71 -18.89
N ASN A 356 -8.79 29.84 -17.98
CA ASN A 356 -9.15 28.78 -17.03
C ASN A 356 -9.65 27.53 -17.76
N PHE A 357 -10.56 27.70 -18.72
CA PHE A 357 -11.13 26.60 -19.48
C PHE A 357 -10.07 25.84 -20.31
N SER A 358 -9.15 26.58 -20.96
CA SER A 358 -8.05 25.96 -21.70
C SER A 358 -7.12 25.11 -20.84
N ILE A 359 -6.86 25.56 -19.61
CA ILE A 359 -6.04 24.82 -18.63
C ILE A 359 -6.76 23.53 -18.22
N LEU A 360 -8.04 23.61 -17.84
CA LEU A 360 -8.85 22.45 -17.45
C LEU A 360 -8.92 21.44 -18.59
N ARG A 361 -9.33 21.88 -19.78
CA ARG A 361 -9.52 21.05 -20.96
C ARG A 361 -8.26 20.31 -21.35
N LYS A 362 -7.13 21.01 -21.36
CA LYS A 362 -5.83 20.40 -21.70
C LYS A 362 -5.46 19.23 -20.76
N GLY A 363 -5.82 19.31 -19.48
CA GLY A 363 -5.61 18.20 -18.56
C GLY A 363 -6.59 17.06 -18.82
N MET A 364 -7.88 17.36 -18.94
CA MET A 364 -8.92 16.35 -19.17
C MET A 364 -8.67 15.55 -20.47
N ASP A 365 -8.27 16.22 -21.55
CA ASP A 365 -7.97 15.57 -22.84
C ASP A 365 -6.82 14.55 -22.77
N GLN A 366 -6.00 14.56 -21.71
CA GLN A 366 -4.89 13.62 -21.51
C GLN A 366 -5.27 12.39 -20.68
N ILE A 367 -6.37 12.46 -19.95
CA ILE A 367 -6.85 11.38 -19.07
C ILE A 367 -7.50 10.30 -19.94
N GLN A 368 -7.05 9.05 -19.77
CA GLN A 368 -7.54 7.88 -20.51
C GLN A 368 -8.66 7.15 -19.77
N THR A 369 -8.67 7.25 -18.44
CA THR A 369 -9.73 6.66 -17.61
C THR A 369 -11.08 7.29 -17.97
N PRO A 370 -12.16 6.51 -18.13
CA PRO A 370 -13.50 7.04 -18.32
C PRO A 370 -13.84 8.10 -17.28
N HIS A 371 -14.32 9.26 -17.73
CA HIS A 371 -14.60 10.35 -16.80
C HIS A 371 -15.80 11.17 -17.23
N ILE A 372 -16.42 11.83 -16.25
CA ILE A 372 -17.46 12.83 -16.43
C ILE A 372 -17.07 14.13 -15.74
N TYR A 373 -17.53 15.24 -16.29
CA TYR A 373 -17.37 16.56 -15.71
C TYR A 373 -18.75 17.15 -15.38
N LEU A 374 -18.95 17.42 -14.10
CA LEU A 374 -20.14 18.09 -13.60
C LEU A 374 -19.81 19.56 -13.38
N ARG A 375 -20.67 20.43 -13.88
CA ARG A 375 -20.49 21.86 -13.74
C ARG A 375 -21.26 22.37 -12.52
N ALA A 376 -20.65 23.30 -11.80
CA ALA A 376 -21.31 24.10 -10.78
C ALA A 376 -21.36 25.58 -11.22
N ASP A 377 -21.84 26.44 -10.36
CA ASP A 377 -22.07 27.86 -10.68
C ASP A 377 -20.76 28.59 -11.04
N HIS A 378 -19.66 28.27 -10.36
CA HIS A 378 -18.34 28.83 -10.67
C HIS A 378 -17.84 28.44 -12.07
N ASP A 379 -18.14 27.24 -12.54
CA ASP A 379 -17.69 26.73 -13.83
C ASP A 379 -18.33 27.47 -15.02
N VAL A 380 -19.50 28.09 -14.83
CA VAL A 380 -20.30 28.72 -15.89
C VAL A 380 -20.44 30.23 -15.76
N SER A 381 -20.09 30.79 -14.61
CA SER A 381 -20.23 32.20 -14.35
C SER A 381 -18.95 32.99 -14.66
N PRO A 382 -19.02 34.13 -15.34
CA PRO A 382 -17.83 34.93 -15.65
C PRO A 382 -17.36 35.79 -14.49
N TYR A 383 -18.03 35.81 -13.36
CA TYR A 383 -17.84 36.61 -12.13
C TYR A 383 -16.94 37.85 -12.27
N TRP A 384 -15.62 37.66 -12.26
CA TRP A 384 -14.63 38.77 -12.30
C TRP A 384 -14.02 38.97 -13.70
N CYS A 385 -14.42 38.19 -14.71
CA CYS A 385 -14.04 38.34 -16.10
C CYS A 385 -15.11 39.16 -16.87
N ARG A 386 -14.75 40.32 -17.38
CA ARG A 386 -15.70 41.25 -18.00
C ARG A 386 -15.94 41.03 -19.49
N GLU A 387 -15.14 40.19 -20.14
CA GLU A 387 -15.19 40.01 -21.60
C GLU A 387 -16.10 38.85 -22.06
N MET A 388 -16.67 38.07 -21.14
CA MET A 388 -17.45 36.88 -21.48
C MET A 388 -18.92 37.21 -21.66
N ASP A 389 -19.54 36.64 -22.69
CA ASP A 389 -20.98 36.63 -22.87
C ASP A 389 -21.59 35.22 -22.68
N ALA A 390 -22.90 35.18 -22.37
CA ALA A 390 -23.61 33.93 -22.10
C ALA A 390 -23.58 32.95 -23.32
N ALA A 391 -23.62 33.47 -24.55
CA ALA A 391 -23.60 32.62 -25.73
C ALA A 391 -22.28 31.87 -25.91
N TYR A 392 -21.18 32.46 -25.49
CA TYR A 392 -19.88 31.78 -25.49
C TYR A 392 -19.83 30.67 -24.45
N ILE A 393 -20.33 30.94 -23.24
CA ILE A 393 -20.39 29.94 -22.16
C ILE A 393 -21.24 28.74 -22.58
N ASP A 394 -22.45 28.97 -23.10
CA ASP A 394 -23.36 27.94 -23.59
C ASP A 394 -22.69 27.04 -24.65
N ASN A 395 -21.96 27.64 -25.59
CA ASN A 395 -21.24 26.90 -26.62
C ASN A 395 -20.08 26.06 -26.07
N ALA A 396 -19.37 26.58 -25.07
CA ALA A 396 -18.26 25.87 -24.43
C ALA A 396 -18.78 24.71 -23.58
N GLU A 397 -19.85 24.89 -22.83
CA GLU A 397 -20.52 23.83 -22.08
C GLU A 397 -20.94 22.67 -22.99
N ALA A 398 -21.61 22.96 -24.10
CA ALA A 398 -22.06 21.98 -25.08
C ALA A 398 -20.91 21.17 -25.69
N SER A 399 -19.68 21.66 -25.62
CA SER A 399 -18.49 20.98 -26.14
C SER A 399 -17.84 20.01 -25.16
N LEU A 400 -18.20 20.06 -23.88
CA LEU A 400 -17.56 19.25 -22.83
C LEU A 400 -18.20 17.88 -22.64
N ASP A 401 -19.53 17.81 -22.74
CA ASP A 401 -20.27 16.55 -22.63
C ASP A 401 -21.53 16.55 -23.54
N GLY A 402 -22.05 15.37 -23.76
CA GLY A 402 -23.22 15.20 -24.64
C GLY A 402 -24.57 15.56 -23.99
N ASN A 403 -24.62 15.73 -22.66
CA ASN A 403 -25.83 16.06 -21.92
C ASN A 403 -25.52 17.12 -20.85
N PRO A 404 -26.02 18.35 -20.99
CA PRO A 404 -25.77 19.44 -20.05
C PRO A 404 -26.44 19.26 -18.70
N GLU A 405 -27.46 18.39 -18.57
CA GLU A 405 -28.25 18.24 -17.34
C GLU A 405 -27.80 17.06 -16.48
N VAL A 406 -27.53 15.89 -17.10
CA VAL A 406 -27.18 14.66 -16.41
C VAL A 406 -26.05 13.95 -17.16
N ALA A 407 -24.94 13.68 -16.48
CA ALA A 407 -23.83 12.88 -16.98
C ALA A 407 -23.85 11.49 -16.35
N VAL A 408 -23.50 10.44 -17.10
CA VAL A 408 -23.58 9.06 -16.62
C VAL A 408 -22.34 8.26 -16.98
N LEU A 409 -21.75 7.57 -15.98
CA LEU A 409 -20.86 6.43 -16.22
C LEU A 409 -21.68 5.15 -16.02
N ASP A 410 -21.83 4.37 -17.08
CA ASP A 410 -22.62 3.14 -17.09
C ASP A 410 -21.70 1.92 -17.15
N TYR A 411 -21.73 1.10 -16.11
CA TYR A 411 -20.98 -0.16 -16.00
C TYR A 411 -21.88 -1.40 -16.19
N GLY A 412 -23.15 -1.23 -16.56
CA GLY A 412 -24.11 -2.29 -16.78
C GLY A 412 -24.76 -2.83 -15.51
N GLU A 413 -24.04 -2.97 -14.44
CA GLU A 413 -24.55 -3.39 -13.12
C GLU A 413 -24.42 -2.32 -12.03
N LEU A 414 -23.82 -1.17 -12.37
CA LEU A 414 -23.68 0.01 -11.53
C LEU A 414 -23.78 1.25 -12.41
N LEU A 415 -24.53 2.25 -11.98
CA LEU A 415 -24.58 3.57 -12.60
C LEU A 415 -23.95 4.61 -11.67
N VAL A 416 -23.15 5.51 -12.24
CA VAL A 416 -22.74 6.76 -11.58
C VAL A 416 -23.46 7.89 -12.31
N VAL A 417 -24.36 8.56 -11.62
CA VAL A 417 -25.25 9.57 -12.20
C VAL A 417 -24.89 10.93 -11.59
N GLY A 418 -24.29 11.76 -12.41
CA GLY A 418 -23.88 13.11 -12.04
C GLY A 418 -24.91 14.15 -12.48
N ILE A 419 -25.20 15.10 -11.60
CA ILE A 419 -26.17 16.20 -11.82
C ILE A 419 -25.39 17.49 -12.01
N ASN A 420 -25.54 18.13 -13.19
CA ASN A 420 -24.97 19.44 -13.43
C ASN A 420 -25.76 20.52 -12.69
N MET A 421 -25.05 21.46 -12.09
CA MET A 421 -25.59 22.52 -11.26
C MET A 421 -25.30 23.90 -11.84
N ASN A 422 -25.67 24.13 -13.10
CA ASN A 422 -25.56 25.44 -13.73
C ASN A 422 -26.55 26.46 -13.14
N THR A 423 -27.54 25.96 -12.43
CA THR A 423 -28.54 26.75 -11.69
C THR A 423 -28.70 26.19 -10.29
N ASP A 424 -29.27 26.98 -9.39
CA ASP A 424 -29.51 26.56 -8.00
C ASP A 424 -30.63 25.52 -7.83
N GLN A 425 -31.22 25.05 -8.94
CA GLN A 425 -32.33 24.10 -8.94
C GLN A 425 -32.13 23.02 -10.01
N ILE A 426 -32.71 21.85 -9.79
CA ILE A 426 -32.67 20.73 -10.74
C ILE A 426 -33.70 20.98 -11.84
N SER A 427 -33.30 20.86 -13.10
CA SER A 427 -34.21 21.08 -14.22
C SER A 427 -35.25 19.94 -14.35
N PRO A 428 -36.43 20.21 -14.97
CA PRO A 428 -37.41 19.16 -15.25
C PRO A 428 -36.85 18.00 -16.07
N ASP A 429 -35.99 18.30 -17.06
CA ASP A 429 -35.40 17.32 -17.96
C ASP A 429 -34.42 16.41 -17.20
N ALA A 430 -33.65 16.97 -16.24
CA ALA A 430 -32.79 16.18 -15.36
C ALA A 430 -33.59 15.24 -14.48
N VAL A 431 -34.68 15.72 -13.87
CA VAL A 431 -35.55 14.87 -13.03
C VAL A 431 -36.16 13.72 -13.83
N GLU A 432 -36.65 13.98 -15.05
CA GLU A 432 -37.20 12.94 -15.92
C GLU A 432 -36.14 11.91 -16.29
N ARG A 433 -34.94 12.37 -16.65
CA ARG A 433 -33.82 11.49 -17.01
C ARG A 433 -33.38 10.61 -15.83
N ILE A 434 -33.30 11.17 -14.63
CA ILE A 434 -32.93 10.41 -13.42
C ILE A 434 -34.02 9.37 -13.09
N ALA A 435 -35.31 9.74 -13.20
CA ALA A 435 -36.42 8.80 -12.99
C ALA A 435 -36.34 7.60 -13.95
N GLU A 436 -36.04 7.83 -15.24
CA GLU A 436 -35.81 6.73 -16.22
C GLU A 436 -34.62 5.84 -15.84
N LEU A 437 -33.55 6.42 -15.29
CA LEU A 437 -32.38 5.64 -14.82
C LEU A 437 -32.73 4.79 -13.60
N PHE A 438 -33.52 5.33 -12.67
CA PHE A 438 -33.96 4.60 -11.48
C PHE A 438 -34.90 3.43 -11.80
N GLU A 439 -35.73 3.53 -12.86
CA GLU A 439 -36.59 2.44 -13.33
C GLU A 439 -35.80 1.18 -13.76
N GLN A 440 -34.49 1.31 -14.03
CA GLN A 440 -33.64 0.15 -14.39
C GLN A 440 -33.37 -0.77 -13.21
N ASN A 441 -33.61 -0.34 -11.98
CA ASN A 441 -33.32 -1.09 -10.74
C ASN A 441 -31.86 -1.59 -10.65
N ILE A 442 -30.93 -0.79 -11.15
CA ILE A 442 -29.48 -1.00 -11.04
C ILE A 442 -29.00 -0.10 -9.90
N PRO A 443 -28.06 -0.56 -9.04
CA PRO A 443 -27.41 0.29 -8.03
C PRO A 443 -26.89 1.60 -8.63
N VAL A 444 -27.18 2.72 -7.97
CA VAL A 444 -26.85 4.08 -8.44
C VAL A 444 -26.01 4.81 -7.40
N VAL A 445 -24.89 5.40 -7.83
CA VAL A 445 -24.19 6.46 -7.07
C VAL A 445 -24.64 7.80 -7.64
N ILE A 446 -25.28 8.62 -6.84
CA ILE A 446 -25.60 10.01 -7.20
C ILE A 446 -24.41 10.90 -6.88
N VAL A 447 -24.04 11.77 -7.82
CA VAL A 447 -23.00 12.77 -7.62
C VAL A 447 -23.58 14.15 -7.93
N ALA A 448 -23.48 15.04 -6.98
CA ALA A 448 -23.89 16.43 -7.14
C ALA A 448 -22.86 17.34 -6.44
N HIS A 449 -22.62 18.53 -6.99
CA HIS A 449 -21.65 19.44 -6.39
C HIS A 449 -22.14 19.92 -5.02
N VAL A 450 -23.32 20.48 -4.93
CA VAL A 450 -23.94 20.86 -3.65
C VAL A 450 -24.56 19.63 -3.00
N PRO A 451 -24.24 19.31 -1.74
CA PRO A 451 -24.80 18.17 -1.04
C PRO A 451 -26.28 18.36 -0.68
N PHE A 452 -26.92 17.27 -0.23
CA PHE A 452 -28.34 17.25 0.07
C PHE A 452 -28.61 17.33 1.58
N GLU A 453 -29.77 17.86 1.94
CA GLU A 453 -30.26 17.82 3.31
C GLU A 453 -30.60 16.38 3.72
N SER A 454 -30.07 15.93 4.84
CA SER A 454 -30.40 14.64 5.40
C SER A 454 -31.80 14.64 6.05
N VAL A 455 -32.50 13.50 5.96
CA VAL A 455 -33.78 13.32 6.67
C VAL A 455 -33.61 12.61 8.02
N VAL A 456 -32.37 12.21 8.38
CA VAL A 456 -32.08 11.44 9.60
C VAL A 456 -30.89 11.98 10.41
N ASP A 457 -30.07 12.86 9.83
CA ASP A 457 -28.80 13.31 10.41
C ASP A 457 -28.56 14.80 10.13
N ASP A 458 -28.60 15.64 11.16
CA ASP A 458 -28.39 17.08 11.05
C ASP A 458 -26.89 17.47 11.06
N SER A 459 -25.97 16.52 11.15
CA SER A 459 -24.53 16.80 11.36
C SER A 459 -23.90 17.58 10.22
N LEU A 460 -24.30 17.34 8.97
CA LEU A 460 -23.80 18.09 7.81
C LEU A 460 -24.33 19.52 7.79
N ALA A 461 -25.59 19.75 8.12
CA ALA A 461 -26.16 21.08 8.23
C ALA A 461 -25.47 21.90 9.34
N ASP A 462 -25.21 21.27 10.49
CA ASP A 462 -24.48 21.92 11.59
C ASP A 462 -23.02 22.23 11.19
N ALA A 463 -22.35 21.31 10.47
CA ALA A 463 -21.01 21.53 9.96
C ALA A 463 -20.97 22.67 8.92
N SER A 464 -21.97 22.74 8.02
CA SER A 464 -22.13 23.84 7.06
C SER A 464 -22.28 25.18 7.78
N LYS A 465 -23.17 25.30 8.78
CA LYS A 465 -23.34 26.50 9.60
C LYS A 465 -22.03 26.92 10.28
N ALA A 466 -21.31 25.96 10.85
CA ALA A 466 -20.04 26.22 11.54
C ALA A 466 -18.95 26.75 10.58
N ALA A 467 -18.88 26.21 9.37
CA ALA A 467 -17.87 26.60 8.37
C ALA A 467 -18.22 27.90 7.62
N TRP A 468 -19.52 28.19 7.39
CA TRP A 468 -19.99 29.18 6.44
C TRP A 468 -20.83 30.29 7.08
N ASN A 469 -20.49 30.71 8.29
CA ASN A 469 -21.13 31.87 9.00
C ASN A 469 -22.65 31.72 9.16
N ASP A 470 -23.07 30.63 9.75
CA ASP A 470 -24.46 30.21 9.99
C ASP A 470 -25.31 29.98 8.71
N ARG A 471 -24.66 29.81 7.54
CA ARG A 471 -25.36 29.48 6.31
C ARG A 471 -25.43 27.96 6.15
N VAL A 472 -26.60 27.47 5.75
CA VAL A 472 -26.78 26.08 5.31
C VAL A 472 -26.68 26.05 3.78
N LEU A 473 -25.67 25.37 3.26
CA LEU A 473 -25.42 25.30 1.82
C LEU A 473 -25.73 23.85 1.34
N LEU A 474 -26.97 23.44 1.52
CA LEU A 474 -27.47 22.08 1.21
C LEU A 474 -28.74 22.16 0.37
N TRP A 475 -28.84 21.35 -0.66
CA TRP A 475 -30.07 21.17 -1.41
C TRP A 475 -31.17 20.54 -0.57
N GLY A 476 -32.33 21.14 -0.59
CA GLY A 476 -33.49 20.64 0.15
C GLY A 476 -33.67 21.28 1.51
N ASN A 477 -32.71 22.04 2.02
CA ASN A 477 -32.85 22.69 3.29
C ASN A 477 -33.74 23.96 3.18
N GLU A 478 -34.74 24.06 4.03
CA GLU A 478 -35.70 25.16 4.03
C GLU A 478 -35.11 26.52 4.46
N GLU A 479 -33.96 26.50 5.16
CA GLU A 479 -33.20 27.69 5.57
C GLU A 479 -32.17 28.11 4.52
N ALA A 480 -31.90 27.28 3.51
CA ALA A 480 -30.96 27.55 2.44
C ALA A 480 -31.58 28.46 1.39
N ASP A 481 -31.01 29.64 1.17
CA ASP A 481 -31.55 30.67 0.26
C ASP A 481 -31.89 30.13 -1.14
N CYS A 482 -30.87 29.98 -2.01
CA CYS A 482 -31.04 29.54 -3.39
C CYS A 482 -31.24 28.00 -3.52
N TYR A 483 -30.82 27.22 -2.54
CA TYR A 483 -30.95 25.76 -2.53
C TYR A 483 -32.26 25.25 -1.90
N LYS A 484 -33.11 26.17 -1.43
CA LYS A 484 -34.49 25.81 -1.05
C LYS A 484 -35.20 25.23 -2.26
N PRO A 485 -35.77 23.98 -2.16
CA PRO A 485 -36.24 23.27 -3.33
C PRO A 485 -37.43 23.95 -4.00
N ASP A 486 -37.37 24.09 -5.31
CA ASP A 486 -38.54 24.37 -6.15
C ASP A 486 -39.35 23.06 -6.37
N THR A 487 -40.38 23.12 -7.22
CA THR A 487 -41.23 21.96 -7.49
C THR A 487 -40.46 20.80 -8.12
N ASN A 488 -39.48 21.07 -8.97
CA ASN A 488 -38.72 20.01 -9.67
C ASN A 488 -37.66 19.40 -8.76
N THR A 489 -36.93 20.26 -8.05
CA THR A 489 -35.96 19.81 -7.04
C THR A 489 -36.64 18.99 -5.94
N ALA A 490 -37.84 19.42 -5.47
CA ALA A 490 -38.64 18.65 -4.51
C ALA A 490 -39.03 17.26 -5.06
N ARG A 491 -39.44 17.20 -6.34
CA ARG A 491 -39.76 15.91 -6.98
C ARG A 491 -38.54 14.99 -7.08
N PHE A 492 -37.37 15.53 -7.38
CA PHE A 492 -36.13 14.74 -7.34
C PHE A 492 -35.82 14.20 -5.94
N LEU A 493 -35.95 15.06 -4.92
CA LEU A 493 -35.74 14.64 -3.52
C LEU A 493 -36.74 13.54 -3.09
N GLU A 494 -37.99 13.59 -3.56
CA GLU A 494 -38.95 12.51 -3.34
C GLU A 494 -38.46 11.18 -3.94
N LEU A 495 -37.86 11.19 -5.15
CA LEU A 495 -37.28 9.98 -5.76
C LEU A 495 -36.03 9.51 -5.01
N LEU A 496 -35.18 10.42 -4.56
CA LEU A 496 -33.95 10.12 -3.86
C LEU A 496 -34.20 9.48 -2.49
N TYR A 497 -35.18 10.00 -1.74
CA TYR A 497 -35.50 9.55 -0.37
C TYR A 497 -36.51 8.39 -0.32
N ALA A 498 -37.01 7.91 -1.46
CA ALA A 498 -37.95 6.80 -1.50
C ALA A 498 -37.32 5.52 -0.90
N GLU A 499 -38.12 4.72 -0.17
CA GLU A 499 -37.67 3.45 0.43
C GLU A 499 -37.12 2.45 -0.61
N ASP A 500 -37.61 2.53 -1.85
CA ASP A 500 -37.23 1.69 -2.99
C ASP A 500 -36.25 2.39 -3.94
N SER A 501 -35.64 3.48 -3.51
CA SER A 501 -34.60 4.17 -4.28
C SER A 501 -33.42 3.23 -4.57
N PRO A 502 -32.95 3.15 -5.83
CA PRO A 502 -31.78 2.32 -6.18
C PRO A 502 -30.45 2.96 -5.76
N VAL A 503 -30.48 4.11 -5.08
CA VAL A 503 -29.29 4.86 -4.69
C VAL A 503 -28.58 4.17 -3.53
N ILE A 504 -27.29 3.89 -3.74
CA ILE A 504 -26.42 3.22 -2.77
C ILE A 504 -25.47 4.17 -2.04
N ALA A 505 -25.21 5.34 -2.60
CA ALA A 505 -24.45 6.42 -2.00
C ALA A 505 -24.69 7.73 -2.73
N VAL A 506 -24.50 8.83 -2.01
CA VAL A 506 -24.47 10.20 -2.55
C VAL A 506 -23.09 10.79 -2.31
N ILE A 507 -22.57 11.50 -3.32
CA ILE A 507 -21.26 12.18 -3.25
C ILE A 507 -21.49 13.68 -3.48
N GLY A 508 -21.05 14.49 -2.52
CA GLY A 508 -21.09 15.94 -2.56
C GLY A 508 -19.70 16.59 -2.52
N ALA A 509 -19.69 17.92 -2.69
CA ALA A 509 -18.51 18.78 -2.67
C ALA A 509 -18.88 20.16 -2.06
N HIS A 510 -18.48 21.29 -2.68
CA HIS A 510 -18.95 22.66 -2.40
C HIS A 510 -18.55 23.25 -1.03
N LEU A 511 -18.59 22.43 0.02
CA LEU A 511 -18.37 22.88 1.39
C LEU A 511 -16.88 23.06 1.74
N HIS A 512 -15.98 22.60 0.89
CA HIS A 512 -14.53 22.64 1.06
C HIS A 512 -14.05 21.98 2.36
N PHE A 513 -14.73 20.94 2.83
CA PHE A 513 -14.28 20.09 3.94
C PHE A 513 -14.83 18.67 3.76
N ALA A 514 -14.12 17.68 4.29
CA ALA A 514 -14.58 16.30 4.29
C ALA A 514 -15.65 16.08 5.36
N HIS A 515 -16.74 15.39 5.01
CA HIS A 515 -17.78 14.97 5.95
C HIS A 515 -18.39 13.64 5.52
N GLU A 516 -18.89 12.90 6.50
CA GLU A 516 -19.64 11.67 6.29
C GLU A 516 -20.90 11.71 7.14
N SER A 517 -22.05 11.50 6.50
CA SER A 517 -23.36 11.48 7.14
C SER A 517 -24.25 10.43 6.49
N MET A 518 -25.40 10.19 7.08
CA MET A 518 -26.43 9.37 6.46
C MET A 518 -27.52 10.30 5.90
N LEU A 519 -27.74 10.22 4.60
CA LEU A 519 -28.81 10.98 3.94
C LEU A 519 -30.20 10.45 4.33
N THR A 520 -30.32 9.12 4.36
CA THR A 520 -31.45 8.34 4.89
C THR A 520 -30.90 7.24 5.78
N GLU A 521 -31.75 6.41 6.40
CA GLU A 521 -31.28 5.25 7.18
C GLU A 521 -30.44 4.23 6.35
N GLN A 522 -30.48 4.32 5.02
CA GLN A 522 -29.85 3.34 4.11
C GLN A 522 -28.81 3.96 3.19
N ILE A 523 -28.89 5.26 2.90
CA ILE A 523 -28.05 5.92 1.91
C ILE A 523 -27.02 6.79 2.63
N PRO A 524 -25.73 6.43 2.59
CA PRO A 524 -24.64 7.28 3.06
C PRO A 524 -24.43 8.45 2.10
N GLU A 525 -24.04 9.60 2.66
CA GLU A 525 -23.58 10.76 1.93
C GLU A 525 -22.15 11.09 2.32
N TYR A 526 -21.28 11.24 1.32
CA TYR A 526 -19.87 11.54 1.50
C TYR A 526 -19.55 12.89 0.83
N ILE A 527 -18.97 13.79 1.59
CA ILE A 527 -18.44 15.06 1.11
C ILE A 527 -16.92 14.94 1.12
N PHE A 528 -16.30 15.09 -0.03
CA PHE A 528 -14.84 15.11 -0.13
C PHE A 528 -14.29 16.52 -0.04
N ASP A 529 -13.12 16.69 0.60
CA ASP A 529 -12.47 18.00 0.73
C ASP A 529 -12.01 18.53 -0.65
N ALA A 530 -11.85 19.84 -0.74
CA ALA A 530 -11.50 20.53 -1.96
C ALA A 530 -10.12 20.13 -2.51
N SER A 531 -10.06 19.85 -3.83
CA SER A 531 -8.84 19.37 -4.47
C SER A 531 -7.74 20.43 -4.61
N TYR A 532 -8.10 21.73 -4.57
CA TYR A 532 -7.08 22.76 -4.49
C TYR A 532 -6.23 22.68 -3.21
N LYS A 533 -6.74 22.04 -2.15
CA LYS A 533 -6.02 21.79 -0.89
C LYS A 533 -5.10 20.55 -0.94
N GLY A 534 -5.00 19.87 -2.09
CA GLY A 534 -4.21 18.65 -2.24
C GLY A 534 -4.94 17.40 -1.73
N SER A 535 -6.28 17.36 -1.84
CA SER A 535 -7.10 16.19 -1.49
C SER A 535 -7.85 15.67 -2.72
N ILE A 536 -8.04 14.35 -2.80
CA ILE A 536 -8.94 13.69 -3.76
C ILE A 536 -9.82 12.68 -3.02
N GLY A 537 -11.05 12.51 -3.49
CA GLY A 537 -11.95 11.49 -2.99
C GLY A 537 -11.75 10.14 -3.70
N LEU A 538 -11.92 9.05 -2.98
CA LEU A 538 -11.95 7.68 -3.52
C LEU A 538 -13.08 6.89 -2.90
N LEU A 539 -14.02 6.40 -3.72
CA LEU A 539 -15.05 5.47 -3.30
C LEU A 539 -14.73 4.07 -3.84
N GLU A 540 -14.56 3.11 -2.94
CA GLU A 540 -14.50 1.68 -3.27
C GLU A 540 -15.86 1.04 -3.06
N ILE A 541 -16.42 0.45 -4.11
CA ILE A 541 -17.69 -0.27 -4.08
C ILE A 541 -17.36 -1.76 -4.22
N LYS A 542 -17.59 -2.51 -3.15
CA LYS A 542 -17.29 -3.95 -3.11
C LYS A 542 -18.56 -4.75 -3.39
N GLY A 543 -18.47 -5.71 -4.33
CA GLY A 543 -19.52 -6.69 -4.55
C GLY A 543 -19.50 -7.73 -3.43
N GLU A 544 -20.67 -8.07 -2.91
CA GLU A 544 -20.85 -9.20 -2.00
C GLU A 544 -21.56 -10.34 -2.74
N GLU A 545 -20.96 -11.57 -2.71
CA GLU A 545 -21.54 -12.78 -3.29
C GLU A 545 -22.79 -13.26 -2.54
#